data_5d04b8ea722d81a77b96dcae82e05a56
#
_entry.id   5d04b8ea722d81a77b96dcae82e05a56
#
_cell.length_a   1.000
_cell.length_b   1.000
_cell.length_c   1.000
_cell.angle_alpha   90.00
_cell.angle_beta   90.00
_cell.angle_gamma   90.00
#
_symmetry.space_group_name_H-M   'P 1'
#
loop_
_entity.id
_entity.type
_entity.pdbx_description
1 polymer ?
#
loop_
_entity_poly.entity_id
_entity_poly.type
_entity_poly.pdbx_seq_one_letter_code
_entity_poly.pdbx_strand_id
1 'polypeptide(L)'
;MNICIHSTYTCTFDDFMAQVEKTRPQWSAFVDEHHIAKVDDHSSIMIMKVNDFEAMGAMMSSDEMKAWDSENGCVDVIYTMEEMNE
;
A
#
# COMPACT_ATOMS: atom_id res chain seq x y z
N MET A 1 -11.89 1.97 -8.06
CA MET A 1 -10.91 2.07 -6.95
C MET A 1 -11.60 2.53 -5.69
N ASN A 2 -11.28 1.91 -4.56
CA ASN A 2 -11.94 2.22 -3.28
C ASN A 2 -10.96 2.53 -2.15
N ILE A 3 -9.66 2.35 -2.36
CA ILE A 3 -8.62 2.64 -1.37
C ILE A 3 -7.51 3.48 -2.01
N CYS A 4 -7.03 4.48 -1.26
CA CYS A 4 -5.85 5.26 -1.59
C CYS A 4 -4.90 5.23 -0.39
N ILE A 5 -3.64 4.89 -0.62
CA ILE A 5 -2.61 4.88 0.42
C ILE A 5 -1.53 5.88 0.05
N HIS A 6 -1.32 6.88 0.90
CA HIS A 6 -0.18 7.78 0.81
C HIS A 6 0.89 7.27 1.76
N SER A 7 2.00 6.81 1.22
CA SER A 7 3.11 6.26 2.00
C SER A 7 4.30 7.20 1.96
N THR A 8 4.93 7.39 3.12
CA THR A 8 6.22 8.09 3.25
C THR A 8 7.20 7.17 3.97
N TYR A 9 8.47 7.22 3.58
CA TYR A 9 9.48 6.29 4.11
C TYR A 9 10.88 6.91 4.01
N THR A 10 11.83 6.35 4.78
CA THR A 10 13.23 6.78 4.76
C THR A 10 14.05 6.05 3.69
N CYS A 11 13.61 4.85 3.27
CA CYS A 11 14.19 4.17 2.12
C CYS A 11 13.80 4.86 0.81
N THR A 12 14.28 4.35 -0.31
CA THR A 12 13.96 4.92 -1.62
C THR A 12 12.63 4.35 -2.17
N PHE A 13 12.07 5.03 -3.17
CA PHE A 13 10.91 4.52 -3.89
C PHE A 13 11.19 3.14 -4.51
N ASP A 14 12.40 2.90 -5.03
CA ASP A 14 12.76 1.60 -5.60
C ASP A 14 12.77 0.50 -4.54
N ASP A 15 13.25 0.81 -3.33
CA ASP A 15 13.21 -0.13 -2.20
C ASP A 15 11.76 -0.44 -1.80
N PHE A 16 10.91 0.58 -1.80
CA PHE A 16 9.48 0.43 -1.51
C PHE A 16 8.82 -0.47 -2.56
N MET A 17 9.10 -0.26 -3.84
CA MET A 17 8.56 -1.08 -4.93
C MET A 17 9.04 -2.52 -4.86
N ALA A 18 10.29 -2.75 -4.46
CA ALA A 18 10.82 -4.09 -4.25
C ALA A 18 10.03 -4.83 -3.15
N GLN A 19 9.67 -4.13 -2.08
CA GLN A 19 8.84 -4.69 -1.01
C GLN A 19 7.42 -4.99 -1.48
N VAL A 20 6.82 -4.10 -2.28
CA VAL A 20 5.49 -4.30 -2.87
C VAL A 20 5.48 -5.59 -3.70
N GLU A 21 6.49 -5.79 -4.55
CA GLU A 21 6.61 -7.00 -5.37
C GLU A 21 6.87 -8.25 -4.53
N LYS A 22 7.71 -8.16 -3.52
CA LYS A 22 8.02 -9.27 -2.61
C LYS A 22 6.76 -9.77 -1.88
N THR A 23 5.87 -8.85 -1.50
CA THR A 23 4.66 -9.17 -0.75
C THR A 23 3.45 -9.43 -1.65
N ARG A 24 3.60 -9.34 -2.97
CA ARG A 24 2.52 -9.57 -3.93
C ARG A 24 1.69 -10.83 -3.66
N PRO A 25 2.29 -12.00 -3.36
CA PRO A 25 1.50 -13.21 -3.06
C PRO A 25 0.57 -13.05 -1.86
N GLN A 26 0.88 -12.12 -0.94
CA GLN A 26 0.07 -11.90 0.26
C GLN A 26 -1.13 -11.00 -0.02
N TRP A 27 -0.99 -9.99 -0.89
CA TRP A 27 -2.07 -9.01 -1.12
C TRP A 27 -2.83 -9.23 -2.44
N SER A 28 -2.29 -9.96 -3.40
CA SER A 28 -2.92 -10.12 -4.71
C SER A 28 -4.29 -10.80 -4.66
N ALA A 29 -4.53 -11.63 -3.64
CA ALA A 29 -5.81 -12.33 -3.49
C ALA A 29 -6.98 -11.37 -3.20
N PHE A 30 -6.73 -10.22 -2.57
CA PHE A 30 -7.78 -9.26 -2.19
C PHE A 30 -7.68 -7.91 -2.89
N VAL A 31 -6.76 -7.76 -3.84
CA VAL A 31 -6.62 -6.55 -4.65
C VAL A 31 -6.83 -6.91 -6.12
N ASP A 32 -7.94 -6.45 -6.69
CA ASP A 32 -8.29 -6.74 -8.09
C ASP A 32 -7.52 -5.87 -9.08
N GLU A 33 -7.23 -4.64 -8.70
CA GLU A 33 -6.57 -3.66 -9.55
C GLU A 33 -5.81 -2.67 -8.66
N HIS A 34 -4.64 -2.23 -9.12
CA HIS A 34 -3.87 -1.23 -8.40
C HIS A 34 -3.02 -0.38 -9.35
N HIS A 35 -2.73 0.84 -8.92
CA HIS A 35 -1.80 1.74 -9.58
C HIS A 35 -0.96 2.44 -8.53
N ILE A 36 0.33 2.62 -8.79
CA ILE A 36 1.26 3.28 -7.89
C ILE A 36 1.92 4.44 -8.63
N ALA A 37 1.92 5.61 -8.02
CA ALA A 37 2.59 6.79 -8.54
C ALA A 37 3.69 7.23 -7.57
N LYS A 38 4.87 7.51 -8.10
CA LYS A 38 5.97 8.09 -7.34
C LYS A 38 5.70 9.58 -7.12
N VAL A 39 5.71 10.02 -5.86
CA VAL A 39 5.62 11.46 -5.53
C VAL A 39 7.03 12.04 -5.48
N ASP A 40 7.93 11.39 -4.74
CA ASP A 40 9.37 11.67 -4.73
C ASP A 40 10.11 10.39 -4.32
N ASP A 41 11.43 10.46 -4.07
CA ASP A 41 12.22 9.26 -3.70
C ASP A 41 11.80 8.63 -2.38
N HIS A 42 11.05 9.34 -1.56
CA HIS A 42 10.65 8.90 -0.22
C HIS A 42 9.14 8.90 0.00
N SER A 43 8.37 8.97 -1.08
CA SER A 43 6.91 8.94 -0.97
C SER A 43 6.24 8.46 -2.24
N SER A 44 5.08 7.85 -2.06
CA SER A 44 4.26 7.32 -3.15
C SER A 44 2.78 7.38 -2.81
N ILE A 45 1.96 7.32 -3.85
CA ILE A 45 0.51 7.19 -3.73
C ILE A 45 0.10 5.93 -4.48
N MET A 46 -0.62 5.05 -3.79
CA MET A 46 -1.19 3.84 -4.38
C MET A 46 -2.71 3.94 -4.33
N ILE A 47 -3.35 3.70 -5.47
CA ILE A 47 -4.80 3.51 -5.52
C ILE A 47 -5.09 2.06 -5.86
N MET A 48 -6.10 1.48 -5.26
CA MET A 48 -6.42 0.09 -5.48
C MET A 48 -7.90 -0.23 -5.31
N LYS A 49 -8.30 -1.31 -5.92
CA LYS A 49 -9.62 -1.90 -5.76
C LYS A 49 -9.49 -3.12 -4.85
N VAL A 50 -9.93 -2.97 -3.61
CA VAL A 50 -9.86 -4.01 -2.59
C VAL A 50 -11.21 -4.72 -2.51
N ASN A 51 -11.20 -6.06 -2.57
CA ASN A 51 -12.41 -6.88 -2.50
C ASN A 51 -12.64 -7.49 -1.11
N ASP A 52 -11.69 -7.37 -0.20
CA ASP A 52 -11.79 -7.91 1.17
C ASP A 52 -11.01 -7.00 2.13
N PHE A 53 -11.73 -6.08 2.77
CA PHE A 53 -11.13 -5.12 3.71
C PHE A 53 -10.61 -5.79 4.98
N GLU A 54 -11.21 -6.90 5.39
CA GLU A 54 -10.77 -7.64 6.57
C GLU A 54 -9.39 -8.26 6.32
N ALA A 55 -9.20 -8.88 5.15
CA ALA A 55 -7.92 -9.45 4.74
C ALA A 55 -6.84 -8.36 4.62
N MET A 56 -7.19 -7.20 4.05
CA MET A 56 -6.28 -6.05 3.97
C MET A 56 -5.86 -5.59 5.36
N GLY A 57 -6.83 -5.43 6.28
CA GLY A 57 -6.55 -5.01 7.65
C GLY A 57 -5.63 -6.00 8.38
N ALA A 58 -5.85 -7.28 8.20
CA ALA A 58 -5.02 -8.33 8.79
C ALA A 58 -3.58 -8.27 8.25
N MET A 59 -3.40 -8.06 6.96
CA MET A 59 -2.07 -7.91 6.36
C MET A 59 -1.37 -6.65 6.86
N MET A 60 -2.04 -5.51 6.85
CA MET A 60 -1.46 -4.22 7.27
C MET A 60 -1.06 -4.22 8.75
N SER A 61 -1.70 -5.03 9.58
CA SER A 61 -1.37 -5.15 11.00
C SER A 61 -0.50 -6.34 11.34
N SER A 62 0.00 -7.09 10.35
CA SER A 62 0.90 -8.23 10.56
C SER A 62 2.24 -7.79 11.14
N ASP A 63 2.90 -8.70 11.88
CA ASP A 63 4.21 -8.44 12.49
C ASP A 63 5.27 -8.15 11.41
N GLU A 64 5.20 -8.84 10.27
CA GLU A 64 6.10 -8.64 9.14
C GLU A 64 6.00 -7.22 8.59
N MET A 65 4.79 -6.72 8.38
CA MET A 65 4.56 -5.36 7.88
C MET A 65 5.02 -4.31 8.89
N LYS A 66 4.72 -4.51 10.16
CA LYS A 66 5.16 -3.60 11.23
C LYS A 66 6.68 -3.54 11.35
N ALA A 67 7.36 -4.68 11.23
CA ALA A 67 8.82 -4.74 11.27
C ALA A 67 9.44 -3.98 10.09
N TRP A 68 8.90 -4.19 8.88
CA TRP A 68 9.38 -3.49 7.69
C TRP A 68 9.15 -1.99 7.80
N ASP A 69 7.96 -1.58 8.24
CA ASP A 69 7.62 -0.16 8.44
C ASP A 69 8.55 0.51 9.44
N SER A 70 8.84 -0.18 10.54
CA SER A 70 9.76 0.32 11.57
C SER A 70 11.19 0.49 11.04
N GLU A 71 11.70 -0.49 10.30
CA GLU A 71 13.05 -0.47 9.74
C GLU A 71 13.23 0.64 8.68
N ASN A 72 12.18 0.94 7.93
CA ASN A 72 12.23 1.87 6.80
C ASN A 72 11.54 3.21 7.10
N GLY A 73 11.13 3.43 8.34
CA GLY A 73 10.42 4.65 8.72
C GLY A 73 9.15 4.88 7.91
N CYS A 74 8.47 3.81 7.52
CA CYS A 74 7.30 3.88 6.66
C CYS A 74 6.06 4.26 7.45
N VAL A 75 5.37 5.28 6.98
CA VAL A 75 4.08 5.74 7.52
C VAL A 75 3.08 5.74 6.39
N ASP A 76 2.00 5.00 6.56
CA ASP A 76 0.90 4.93 5.59
C ASP A 76 -0.30 5.70 6.11
N VAL A 77 -0.84 6.58 5.28
CA VAL A 77 -2.15 7.21 5.53
C VAL A 77 -3.11 6.59 4.52
N ILE A 78 -4.15 5.95 5.02
CA ILE A 78 -5.10 5.20 4.21
C ILE A 78 -6.41 5.96 4.12
N TYR A 79 -6.88 6.17 2.89
CA TYR A 79 -8.14 6.84 2.59
C TYR A 79 -9.08 5.88 1.88
N THR A 80 -10.36 5.97 2.19
CA THR A 80 -11.40 5.32 1.36
C THR A 80 -11.81 6.27 0.25
N MET A 81 -12.17 5.71 -0.91
CA MET A 81 -12.58 6.48 -2.07
C MET A 81 -13.89 5.96 -2.63
N GLU A 82 -14.68 6.87 -3.21
CA GLU A 82 -15.86 6.53 -3.99
C GLU A 82 -15.75 7.17 -5.36
N GLU A 83 -16.05 6.41 -6.42
CA GLU A 83 -16.17 6.98 -7.74
C GLU A 83 -17.41 7.85 -7.82
N MET A 84 -17.25 9.01 -8.43
CA MET A 84 -18.40 9.88 -8.76
C MET A 84 -18.93 9.44 -10.11
N ASN A 85 -20.17 9.00 -10.13
CA ASN A 85 -20.87 8.64 -11.36
C ASN A 85 -21.81 9.80 -11.75
N GLU A 86 -21.50 10.43 -12.85
CA GLU A 86 -22.32 11.52 -13.40
C GLU A 86 -23.10 11.07 -14.64
#